data_7a82bb4774fe59ccc152562ce0e48826
#
_entry.id   7a82bb4774fe59ccc152562ce0e48826
#
_cell.length_a   1.000
_cell.length_b   1.000
_cell.length_c   1.000
_cell.angle_alpha   90.00
_cell.angle_beta   90.00
_cell.angle_gamma   90.00
#
_symmetry.space_group_name_H-M   'P 1'
#
loop_
_entity.id
_entity.type
_entity.pdbx_description
1 polymer ?
#
loop_
_entity_poly.entity_id
_entity_poly.type
_entity_poly.pdbx_seq_one_letter_code
_entity_poly.pdbx_strand_id
1 'polypeptide(L)'
;MKNKKLIIFGDSAFAQIAYEYFTHDSLYEVVAFTVSGEYLKINSLFGLPIIPFENIEELYNPKEFEMHIALVYNKLNRIRIQFYNQAKAKGYFLANYVSTRAFVWQNVLLGDNCFIFEDNTIQPFTSIGNNNVLWSGNHIGHHSVIGSHNFISSHVVISGFCSIGNMNFMGVNSTMGNNLTMGDDCL
;
A
#
# COMPACT_ATOMS: atom_id res chain seq x y z
N MET A 1 5.33 -19.98 9.40
CA MET A 1 3.89 -20.34 9.39
C MET A 1 3.07 -19.05 9.26
N LYS A 2 2.03 -19.07 8.42
CA LYS A 2 1.07 -17.98 8.30
C LYS A 2 0.28 -17.87 9.61
N ASN A 3 0.21 -16.68 10.19
CA ASN A 3 -0.40 -16.46 11.52
C ASN A 3 -1.40 -15.30 11.56
N LYS A 4 -1.59 -14.59 10.43
CA LYS A 4 -2.54 -13.50 10.30
C LYS A 4 -3.41 -13.71 9.06
N LYS A 5 -4.69 -13.43 9.15
CA LYS A 5 -5.65 -13.55 8.05
C LYS A 5 -5.86 -12.19 7.39
N LEU A 6 -5.77 -12.16 6.08
CA LEU A 6 -5.84 -10.94 5.28
C LEU A 6 -6.97 -10.97 4.26
N ILE A 7 -7.68 -9.88 4.14
CA ILE A 7 -8.62 -9.59 3.05
C ILE A 7 -7.96 -8.56 2.14
N ILE A 8 -7.99 -8.78 0.84
CA ILE A 8 -7.50 -7.80 -0.14
C ILE A 8 -8.69 -7.04 -0.73
N PHE A 9 -8.68 -5.71 -0.61
CA PHE A 9 -9.64 -4.87 -1.30
C PHE A 9 -9.17 -4.61 -2.74
N GLY A 10 -9.95 -5.05 -3.71
CA GLY A 10 -9.71 -4.98 -5.15
C GLY A 10 -9.71 -6.36 -5.79
N ASP A 11 -9.94 -6.39 -7.11
CA ASP A 11 -9.91 -7.60 -7.95
C ASP A 11 -9.11 -7.42 -9.24
N SER A 12 -8.56 -6.21 -9.44
CA SER A 12 -7.78 -5.83 -10.62
C SER A 12 -6.33 -6.31 -10.55
N ALA A 13 -5.53 -5.98 -11.55
CA ALA A 13 -4.14 -6.41 -11.66
C ALA A 13 -3.30 -6.13 -10.39
N PHE A 14 -3.49 -4.98 -9.74
CA PHE A 14 -2.73 -4.69 -8.52
C PHE A 14 -3.16 -5.59 -7.34
N ALA A 15 -4.44 -5.90 -7.22
CA ALA A 15 -4.91 -6.84 -6.21
C ALA A 15 -4.39 -8.27 -6.45
N GLN A 16 -4.27 -8.69 -7.72
CA GLN A 16 -3.65 -9.96 -8.08
C GLN A 16 -2.16 -10.00 -7.71
N ILE A 17 -1.44 -8.92 -8.01
CA ILE A 17 -0.05 -8.75 -7.57
C ILE A 17 0.05 -8.80 -6.03
N ALA A 18 -0.78 -8.05 -5.34
CA ALA A 18 -0.80 -8.04 -3.88
C ALA A 18 -1.06 -9.47 -3.30
N TYR A 19 -1.97 -10.23 -3.91
CA TYR A 19 -2.22 -11.62 -3.54
C TYR A 19 -0.94 -12.47 -3.64
N GLU A 20 -0.21 -12.40 -4.77
CA GLU A 20 1.03 -13.15 -4.96
C GLU A 20 2.07 -12.81 -3.88
N TYR A 21 2.30 -11.52 -3.65
CA TYR A 21 3.28 -11.08 -2.68
C TYR A 21 2.89 -11.42 -1.23
N PHE A 22 1.66 -11.16 -0.82
CA PHE A 22 1.20 -11.52 0.51
C PHE A 22 1.19 -13.05 0.72
N THR A 23 0.84 -13.81 -0.32
CA THR A 23 0.79 -15.27 -0.24
C THR A 23 2.19 -15.89 -0.14
N HIS A 24 3.16 -15.39 -0.88
CA HIS A 24 4.46 -16.05 -1.02
C HIS A 24 5.59 -15.39 -0.23
N ASP A 25 5.44 -14.10 0.14
CA ASP A 25 6.49 -13.32 0.78
C ASP A 25 5.98 -12.57 2.04
N SER A 26 5.08 -13.16 2.81
CA SER A 26 4.63 -12.57 4.06
C SER A 26 4.12 -13.61 5.07
N LEU A 27 3.79 -13.16 6.28
CA LEU A 27 3.16 -13.97 7.32
C LEU A 27 1.62 -14.03 7.19
N TYR A 28 1.04 -13.40 6.17
CA TYR A 28 -0.39 -13.35 5.95
C TYR A 28 -0.90 -14.55 5.14
N GLU A 29 -2.05 -15.07 5.56
CA GLU A 29 -2.91 -15.94 4.78
C GLU A 29 -4.00 -15.07 4.13
N VAL A 30 -3.99 -14.93 2.82
CA VAL A 30 -5.09 -14.27 2.12
C VAL A 30 -6.30 -15.19 2.10
N VAL A 31 -7.43 -14.73 2.62
CA VAL A 31 -8.63 -15.56 2.79
C VAL A 31 -9.80 -15.14 1.91
N ALA A 32 -9.82 -13.89 1.45
CA ALA A 32 -10.87 -13.35 0.59
C ALA A 32 -10.39 -12.10 -0.15
N PHE A 33 -11.13 -11.76 -1.19
CA PHE A 33 -11.10 -10.45 -1.82
C PHE A 33 -12.41 -9.71 -1.51
N THR A 34 -12.37 -8.38 -1.62
CA THR A 34 -13.57 -7.55 -1.50
C THR A 34 -13.53 -6.40 -2.49
N VAL A 35 -14.68 -6.04 -3.02
CA VAL A 35 -14.89 -4.87 -3.88
C VAL A 35 -16.21 -4.23 -3.50
N SER A 36 -16.43 -2.94 -3.85
CA SER A 36 -17.78 -2.38 -3.75
C SER A 36 -18.76 -3.19 -4.58
N GLY A 37 -19.95 -3.45 -4.07
CA GLY A 37 -20.97 -4.30 -4.71
C GLY A 37 -21.32 -3.86 -6.12
N GLU A 38 -21.25 -2.55 -6.42
CA GLU A 38 -21.46 -2.01 -7.76
C GLU A 38 -20.42 -2.49 -8.80
N TYR A 39 -19.23 -2.88 -8.35
CA TYR A 39 -18.14 -3.39 -9.20
C TYR A 39 -17.99 -4.91 -9.16
N LEU A 40 -18.81 -5.61 -8.39
CA LEU A 40 -18.75 -7.06 -8.28
C LEU A 40 -19.19 -7.73 -9.60
N LYS A 41 -18.24 -8.22 -10.38
CA LYS A 41 -18.49 -8.89 -11.68
C LYS A 41 -18.25 -10.40 -11.64
N ILE A 42 -17.40 -10.85 -10.73
CA ILE A 42 -17.03 -12.26 -10.55
C ILE A 42 -17.10 -12.59 -9.06
N ASN A 43 -17.38 -13.83 -8.72
CA ASN A 43 -17.57 -14.26 -7.34
C ASN A 43 -16.32 -14.87 -6.69
N SER A 44 -15.27 -15.12 -7.47
CA SER A 44 -14.03 -15.71 -6.97
C SER A 44 -12.82 -15.28 -7.79
N LEU A 45 -11.66 -15.20 -7.11
CA LEU A 45 -10.35 -14.95 -7.70
C LEU A 45 -9.33 -15.85 -7.01
N PHE A 46 -8.48 -16.56 -7.76
CA PHE A 46 -7.52 -17.55 -7.24
C PHE A 46 -8.15 -18.60 -6.31
N GLY A 47 -9.42 -18.95 -6.56
CA GLY A 47 -10.16 -19.91 -5.72
C GLY A 47 -10.68 -19.34 -4.39
N LEU A 48 -10.43 -18.06 -4.11
CA LEU A 48 -10.94 -17.37 -2.93
C LEU A 48 -12.20 -16.55 -3.28
N PRO A 49 -13.14 -16.38 -2.33
CA PRO A 49 -14.36 -15.62 -2.56
C PRO A 49 -14.08 -14.13 -2.74
N ILE A 50 -14.89 -13.46 -3.56
CA ILE A 50 -14.98 -12.00 -3.63
C ILE A 50 -16.30 -11.59 -2.98
N ILE A 51 -16.22 -10.78 -1.92
CA ILE A 51 -17.36 -10.38 -1.09
C ILE A 51 -17.66 -8.88 -1.30
N PRO A 52 -18.93 -8.46 -1.38
CA PRO A 52 -19.28 -7.05 -1.34
C PRO A 52 -18.73 -6.35 -0.09
N PHE A 53 -18.08 -5.21 -0.29
CA PHE A 53 -17.42 -4.47 0.80
C PHE A 53 -18.40 -3.87 1.81
N GLU A 54 -19.63 -3.62 1.39
CA GLU A 54 -20.65 -2.95 2.19
C GLU A 54 -20.92 -3.67 3.51
N ASN A 55 -20.98 -5.00 3.49
CA ASN A 55 -21.28 -5.86 4.64
C ASN A 55 -20.14 -6.84 4.96
N ILE A 56 -18.91 -6.53 4.59
CA ILE A 56 -17.76 -7.43 4.74
C ILE A 56 -17.52 -7.82 6.21
N GLU A 57 -17.79 -6.91 7.15
CA GLU A 57 -17.59 -7.13 8.57
C GLU A 57 -18.55 -8.17 9.19
N GLU A 58 -19.67 -8.47 8.54
CA GLU A 58 -20.60 -9.53 8.98
C GLU A 58 -19.99 -10.92 8.80
N LEU A 59 -19.14 -11.09 7.80
CA LEU A 59 -18.48 -12.36 7.48
C LEU A 59 -17.03 -12.42 7.99
N TYR A 60 -16.36 -11.29 8.02
CA TYR A 60 -14.95 -11.16 8.38
C TYR A 60 -14.77 -10.07 9.44
N ASN A 61 -14.90 -10.48 10.71
CA ASN A 61 -14.83 -9.56 11.84
C ASN A 61 -13.48 -8.80 11.88
N PRO A 62 -13.46 -7.45 11.95
CA PRO A 62 -12.24 -6.66 11.98
C PRO A 62 -11.28 -6.96 13.15
N LYS A 63 -11.75 -7.64 14.19
CA LYS A 63 -10.87 -8.08 15.31
C LYS A 63 -10.04 -9.33 14.97
N GLU A 64 -10.44 -10.07 13.94
CA GLU A 64 -9.82 -11.35 13.56
C GLU A 64 -9.11 -11.28 12.21
N PHE A 65 -9.50 -10.34 11.38
CA PHE A 65 -9.01 -10.17 10.02
C PHE A 65 -8.42 -8.78 9.81
N GLU A 66 -7.28 -8.73 9.16
CA GLU A 66 -6.68 -7.49 8.67
C GLU A 66 -7.08 -7.26 7.20
N MET A 67 -6.94 -6.05 6.70
CA MET A 67 -7.27 -5.73 5.31
C MET A 67 -6.09 -4.99 4.64
N HIS A 68 -5.96 -5.13 3.33
CA HIS A 68 -5.07 -4.30 2.51
C HIS A 68 -5.85 -3.72 1.32
N ILE A 69 -5.77 -2.41 1.13
CA ILE A 69 -6.43 -1.71 0.02
C ILE A 69 -5.49 -1.72 -1.19
N ALA A 70 -5.72 -2.66 -2.10
CA ALA A 70 -4.88 -2.89 -3.28
C ALA A 70 -5.45 -2.17 -4.52
N LEU A 71 -5.54 -0.86 -4.46
CA LEU A 71 -5.95 0.02 -5.56
C LEU A 71 -4.79 0.89 -6.03
N VAL A 72 -4.72 1.14 -7.34
CA VAL A 72 -3.72 2.00 -7.97
C VAL A 72 -4.05 3.50 -7.83
N TYR A 73 -3.27 4.34 -8.48
CA TYR A 73 -3.26 5.80 -8.37
C TYR A 73 -4.44 6.55 -9.03
N ASN A 74 -5.50 5.86 -9.40
CA ASN A 74 -6.65 6.49 -10.07
C ASN A 74 -7.13 7.77 -9.37
N LYS A 75 -7.38 8.83 -10.17
CA LYS A 75 -7.76 10.17 -9.69
C LYS A 75 -6.80 10.69 -8.61
N LEU A 76 -5.49 10.58 -8.84
CA LEU A 76 -4.44 10.93 -7.87
C LEU A 76 -4.74 10.30 -6.49
N ASN A 77 -4.81 8.98 -6.46
CA ASN A 77 -5.03 8.16 -5.26
C ASN A 77 -6.39 8.33 -4.54
N ARG A 78 -7.29 9.23 -4.98
CA ARG A 78 -8.53 9.56 -4.26
C ARG A 78 -9.45 8.37 -4.04
N ILE A 79 -9.56 7.46 -5.00
CA ILE A 79 -10.37 6.24 -4.84
C ILE A 79 -9.75 5.33 -3.78
N ARG A 80 -8.41 5.17 -3.78
CA ARG A 80 -7.72 4.39 -2.76
C ARG A 80 -7.89 5.00 -1.36
N ILE A 81 -7.82 6.34 -1.24
CA ILE A 81 -8.07 7.07 0.01
C ILE A 81 -9.48 6.83 0.52
N GLN A 82 -10.47 6.89 -0.36
CA GLN A 82 -11.86 6.66 0.00
C GLN A 82 -12.04 5.31 0.69
N PHE A 83 -11.59 4.23 0.06
CA PHE A 83 -11.73 2.88 0.61
C PHE A 83 -10.81 2.62 1.81
N TYR A 84 -9.63 3.24 1.85
CA TYR A 84 -8.78 3.25 3.03
C TYR A 84 -9.53 3.80 4.26
N ASN A 85 -10.16 4.96 4.13
CA ASN A 85 -10.92 5.58 5.20
C ASN A 85 -12.16 4.76 5.60
N GLN A 86 -12.87 4.20 4.63
CA GLN A 86 -14.03 3.34 4.89
C GLN A 86 -13.63 2.05 5.63
N ALA A 87 -12.53 1.41 5.24
CA ALA A 87 -12.02 0.22 5.91
C ALA A 87 -11.61 0.53 7.37
N LYS A 88 -10.95 1.67 7.59
CA LYS A 88 -10.63 2.16 8.95
C LYS A 88 -11.89 2.42 9.77
N ALA A 89 -12.92 3.04 9.17
CA ALA A 89 -14.20 3.30 9.82
C ALA A 89 -14.95 2.00 10.20
N LYS A 90 -14.79 0.93 9.41
CA LYS A 90 -15.29 -0.41 9.74
C LYS A 90 -14.47 -1.12 10.83
N GLY A 91 -13.35 -0.53 11.28
CA GLY A 91 -12.52 -1.04 12.36
C GLY A 91 -11.39 -1.98 11.92
N TYR A 92 -11.13 -2.13 10.64
CA TYR A 92 -10.02 -2.97 10.16
C TYR A 92 -8.65 -2.35 10.46
N PHE A 93 -7.73 -3.17 10.94
CA PHE A 93 -6.31 -2.88 10.85
C PHE A 93 -5.87 -3.04 9.38
N LEU A 94 -5.12 -2.06 8.88
CA LEU A 94 -4.69 -2.09 7.49
C LEU A 94 -3.23 -2.55 7.41
N ALA A 95 -3.05 -3.72 6.82
CA ALA A 95 -1.78 -4.43 6.74
C ALA A 95 -0.81 -3.74 5.79
N ASN A 96 0.46 -3.69 6.19
CA ASN A 96 1.57 -3.36 5.31
C ASN A 96 2.08 -4.61 4.59
N TYR A 97 2.51 -4.44 3.36
CA TYR A 97 3.44 -5.34 2.71
C TYR A 97 4.79 -4.65 2.54
N VAL A 98 5.84 -5.31 2.96
CA VAL A 98 7.22 -4.90 2.72
C VAL A 98 7.97 -6.13 2.20
N SER A 99 8.46 -6.05 0.97
CA SER A 99 9.18 -7.17 0.36
C SER A 99 10.41 -7.56 1.20
N THR A 100 10.61 -8.87 1.39
CA THR A 100 11.82 -9.39 2.04
C THR A 100 13.09 -9.05 1.26
N ARG A 101 12.97 -8.62 0.00
CA ARG A 101 14.05 -8.14 -0.86
C ARG A 101 14.23 -6.63 -0.85
N ALA A 102 13.44 -5.89 -0.09
CA ALA A 102 13.64 -4.46 0.13
C ALA A 102 14.63 -4.21 1.27
N PHE A 103 15.53 -3.24 1.10
CA PHE A 103 16.38 -2.76 2.19
C PHE A 103 15.67 -1.62 2.91
N VAL A 104 15.11 -1.91 4.07
CA VAL A 104 14.48 -0.92 4.94
C VAL A 104 15.24 -0.84 6.25
N TRP A 105 15.84 0.32 6.53
CA TRP A 105 16.63 0.46 7.74
C TRP A 105 15.76 0.39 9.00
N GLN A 106 16.31 -0.18 10.09
CA GLN A 106 15.55 -0.54 11.30
C GLN A 106 14.85 0.63 12.01
N ASN A 107 15.30 1.88 11.81
CA ASN A 107 14.68 3.06 12.43
C ASN A 107 13.77 3.86 11.46
N VAL A 108 13.41 3.29 10.32
CA VAL A 108 12.40 3.84 9.44
C VAL A 108 11.04 3.74 10.10
N LEU A 109 10.29 4.85 10.09
CA LEU A 109 8.91 4.88 10.56
C LEU A 109 7.99 4.65 9.36
N LEU A 110 7.10 3.67 9.46
CA LEU A 110 6.17 3.32 8.41
C LEU A 110 4.73 3.35 8.94
N GLY A 111 3.86 4.07 8.25
CA GLY A 111 2.41 4.07 8.50
C GLY A 111 1.74 2.73 8.12
N ASP A 112 0.43 2.72 8.04
CA ASP A 112 -0.34 1.53 7.66
C ASP A 112 -0.74 1.52 6.16
N ASN A 113 -1.20 0.38 5.66
CA ASN A 113 -1.58 0.14 4.26
C ASN A 113 -0.49 0.51 3.24
N CYS A 114 0.77 0.45 3.61
CA CYS A 114 1.86 0.67 2.68
C CYS A 114 2.19 -0.61 1.91
N PHE A 115 2.52 -0.48 0.63
CA PHE A 115 2.99 -1.57 -0.21
C PHE A 115 4.36 -1.22 -0.78
N ILE A 116 5.40 -1.87 -0.24
CA ILE A 116 6.80 -1.63 -0.63
C ILE A 116 7.31 -2.85 -1.38
N PHE A 117 7.51 -2.66 -2.67
CA PHE A 117 8.00 -3.70 -3.57
C PHE A 117 9.49 -4.01 -3.34
N GLU A 118 9.98 -5.01 -4.07
CA GLU A 118 11.36 -5.44 -4.05
C GLU A 118 12.34 -4.34 -4.49
N ASP A 119 13.59 -4.50 -4.09
CA ASP A 119 14.73 -3.67 -4.45
C ASP A 119 14.60 -2.18 -4.06
N ASN A 120 13.61 -1.84 -3.23
CA ASN A 120 13.56 -0.53 -2.60
C ASN A 120 14.67 -0.38 -1.57
N THR A 121 15.37 0.76 -1.57
CA THR A 121 16.34 1.15 -0.54
C THR A 121 15.79 2.32 0.25
N ILE A 122 15.44 2.11 1.51
CA ILE A 122 14.93 3.15 2.41
C ILE A 122 15.94 3.36 3.53
N GLN A 123 16.58 4.53 3.52
CA GLN A 123 17.71 4.86 4.39
C GLN A 123 17.29 5.27 5.81
N PRO A 124 18.25 5.34 6.76
CA PRO A 124 17.99 5.69 8.17
C PRO A 124 17.26 7.04 8.34
N PHE A 125 16.46 7.12 9.41
CA PHE A 125 15.74 8.33 9.82
C PHE A 125 14.69 8.82 8.82
N THR A 126 14.25 7.96 7.92
CA THR A 126 13.14 8.23 6.99
C THR A 126 11.82 7.93 7.69
N SER A 127 10.81 8.77 7.43
CA SER A 127 9.43 8.49 7.81
C SER A 127 8.53 8.46 6.58
N ILE A 128 7.65 7.46 6.52
CA ILE A 128 6.68 7.25 5.43
C ILE A 128 5.31 7.14 6.08
N GLY A 129 4.39 7.99 5.69
CA GLY A 129 3.01 8.00 6.17
C GLY A 129 2.19 6.81 5.70
N ASN A 130 0.87 6.92 5.81
CA ASN A 130 -0.07 5.84 5.53
C ASN A 130 -0.37 5.69 4.03
N ASN A 131 -0.78 4.48 3.65
CA ASN A 131 -1.40 4.20 2.36
C ASN A 131 -0.51 4.62 1.17
N ASN A 132 0.79 4.41 1.29
CA ASN A 132 1.76 4.67 0.23
C ASN A 132 2.06 3.40 -0.57
N VAL A 133 2.23 3.54 -1.87
CA VAL A 133 2.76 2.49 -2.74
C VAL A 133 4.13 2.94 -3.25
N LEU A 134 5.15 2.16 -2.93
CA LEU A 134 6.50 2.31 -3.47
C LEU A 134 6.75 1.13 -4.40
N TRP A 135 6.69 1.36 -5.70
CA TRP A 135 6.96 0.33 -6.70
C TRP A 135 8.43 -0.10 -6.64
N SER A 136 8.87 -1.02 -7.49
CA SER A 136 10.20 -1.65 -7.38
C SER A 136 11.36 -0.68 -7.61
N GLY A 137 12.47 -0.88 -6.89
CA GLY A 137 13.77 -0.26 -7.17
C GLY A 137 13.92 1.21 -6.80
N ASN A 138 13.10 1.77 -5.91
CA ASN A 138 13.25 3.16 -5.50
C ASN A 138 14.40 3.34 -4.50
N HIS A 139 14.99 4.53 -4.48
CA HIS A 139 15.94 4.96 -3.48
C HIS A 139 15.35 6.13 -2.68
N ILE A 140 15.14 5.93 -1.38
CA ILE A 140 14.67 6.95 -0.46
C ILE A 140 15.81 7.31 0.48
N GLY A 141 16.33 8.54 0.31
CA GLY A 141 17.46 9.06 1.07
C GLY A 141 17.13 9.35 2.54
N HIS A 142 18.17 9.31 3.35
CA HIS A 142 18.10 9.50 4.81
C HIS A 142 17.43 10.82 5.23
N HIS A 143 16.80 10.85 6.40
CA HIS A 143 16.13 12.00 6.99
C HIS A 143 15.02 12.61 6.10
N SER A 144 14.51 11.85 5.13
CA SER A 144 13.39 12.29 4.30
C SER A 144 12.06 11.95 4.95
N VAL A 145 11.07 12.81 4.71
CA VAL A 145 9.70 12.65 5.18
C VAL A 145 8.79 12.51 3.98
N ILE A 146 8.08 11.39 3.90
CA ILE A 146 7.06 11.14 2.88
C ILE A 146 5.70 11.11 3.58
N GLY A 147 4.79 11.98 3.15
CA GLY A 147 3.42 12.03 3.65
C GLY A 147 2.61 10.78 3.31
N SER A 148 1.31 10.91 3.30
CA SER A 148 0.40 9.79 3.10
C SER A 148 -0.21 9.76 1.69
N HIS A 149 -0.67 8.57 1.30
CA HIS A 149 -1.45 8.41 0.07
C HIS A 149 -0.68 8.66 -1.24
N ASN A 150 0.63 8.54 -1.23
CA ASN A 150 1.44 8.72 -2.43
C ASN A 150 1.52 7.41 -3.24
N PHE A 151 1.77 7.55 -4.53
CA PHE A 151 2.15 6.47 -5.42
C PHE A 151 3.48 6.82 -6.08
N ILE A 152 4.53 6.10 -5.70
CA ILE A 152 5.88 6.28 -6.19
C ILE A 152 6.17 5.11 -7.13
N SER A 153 6.31 5.40 -8.43
CA SER A 153 6.58 4.41 -9.47
C SER A 153 7.99 3.83 -9.35
N SER A 154 8.36 2.95 -10.30
CA SER A 154 9.66 2.27 -10.26
C SER A 154 10.84 3.21 -10.47
N HIS A 155 11.96 2.89 -9.79
CA HIS A 155 13.26 3.55 -9.98
C HIS A 155 13.26 5.06 -9.72
N VAL A 156 12.41 5.53 -8.83
CA VAL A 156 12.42 6.91 -8.37
C VAL A 156 13.56 7.10 -7.38
N VAL A 157 14.30 8.20 -7.51
CA VAL A 157 15.36 8.58 -6.58
C VAL A 157 14.95 9.83 -5.81
N ILE A 158 14.80 9.68 -4.50
CA ILE A 158 14.60 10.80 -3.57
C ILE A 158 15.85 10.88 -2.72
N SER A 159 16.61 11.97 -2.86
CA SER A 159 17.83 12.21 -2.10
C SER A 159 17.54 12.56 -0.63
N GLY A 160 18.58 12.78 0.18
CA GLY A 160 18.42 13.03 1.60
C GLY A 160 17.74 14.36 1.95
N PHE A 161 17.10 14.41 3.13
CA PHE A 161 16.44 15.60 3.68
C PHE A 161 15.31 16.18 2.82
N CYS A 162 14.65 15.33 2.03
CA CYS A 162 13.49 15.73 1.25
C CYS A 162 12.21 15.67 2.07
N SER A 163 11.26 16.56 1.76
CA SER A 163 9.91 16.55 2.32
C SER A 163 8.89 16.42 1.20
N ILE A 164 8.11 15.34 1.23
CA ILE A 164 7.07 15.05 0.24
C ILE A 164 5.72 15.04 0.96
N GLY A 165 4.79 15.84 0.46
CA GLY A 165 3.44 15.93 0.98
C GLY A 165 2.59 14.69 0.68
N ASN A 166 1.30 14.90 0.54
CA ASN A 166 0.31 13.83 0.42
C ASN A 166 -0.27 13.75 -1.00
N MET A 167 -0.85 12.60 -1.35
CA MET A 167 -1.62 12.39 -2.59
C MET A 167 -0.83 12.64 -3.87
N ASN A 168 0.48 12.44 -3.85
CA ASN A 168 1.33 12.65 -5.01
C ASN A 168 1.45 11.38 -5.86
N PHE A 169 1.74 11.58 -7.13
CA PHE A 169 2.20 10.55 -8.05
C PHE A 169 3.58 10.92 -8.58
N MET A 170 4.57 10.06 -8.35
CA MET A 170 5.91 10.21 -8.93
C MET A 170 6.10 9.18 -10.05
N GLY A 171 6.35 9.68 -11.26
CA GLY A 171 6.54 8.84 -12.45
C GLY A 171 7.83 8.04 -12.41
N VAL A 172 7.91 7.03 -13.28
CA VAL A 172 9.10 6.15 -13.42
C VAL A 172 10.36 6.99 -13.67
N ASN A 173 11.48 6.64 -13.00
CA ASN A 173 12.78 7.28 -13.13
C ASN A 173 12.81 8.79 -12.76
N SER A 174 11.79 9.30 -12.08
CA SER A 174 11.86 10.68 -11.58
C SER A 174 12.90 10.82 -10.47
N THR A 175 13.50 12.00 -10.37
CA THR A 175 14.57 12.26 -9.39
C THR A 175 14.31 13.55 -8.64
N MET A 176 14.56 13.51 -7.33
CA MET A 176 14.48 14.66 -6.43
C MET A 176 15.82 14.85 -5.71
N GLY A 177 16.45 16.01 -5.88
CA GLY A 177 17.72 16.36 -5.23
C GLY A 177 17.58 16.58 -3.73
N ASN A 178 18.72 16.72 -3.02
CA ASN A 178 18.73 16.94 -1.57
C ASN A 178 17.98 18.22 -1.14
N ASN A 179 17.38 18.18 0.05
CA ASN A 179 16.74 19.32 0.72
C ASN A 179 15.57 19.95 -0.06
N LEU A 180 14.93 19.20 -0.94
CA LEU A 180 13.79 19.69 -1.70
C LEU A 180 12.46 19.33 -1.03
N THR A 181 11.46 20.14 -1.32
CA THR A 181 10.09 19.93 -0.86
C THR A 181 9.16 19.78 -2.06
N MET A 182 8.31 18.76 -2.03
CA MET A 182 7.16 18.57 -2.91
C MET A 182 5.89 18.74 -2.08
N GLY A 183 4.97 19.59 -2.54
CA GLY A 183 3.68 19.79 -1.88
C GLY A 183 2.74 18.59 -2.00
N ASP A 184 1.47 18.82 -1.71
CA ASP A 184 0.41 17.84 -1.90
C ASP A 184 -0.11 17.87 -3.34
N ASP A 185 -0.73 16.73 -3.76
CA ASP A 185 -1.55 16.63 -4.97
C ASP A 185 -0.77 16.93 -6.27
N CYS A 186 0.50 16.57 -6.33
CA CYS A 186 1.38 16.74 -7.48
C CYS A 186 1.42 15.48 -8.37
N LEU A 187 1.62 15.71 -9.69
CA LEU A 187 1.79 14.68 -10.72
C LEU A 187 3.07 14.93 -11.52
#